data_31a51dd4b1b5f19d6ac5d038b9b1ef57
#
_entry.id   31a51dd4b1b5f19d6ac5d038b9b1ef57
#
_cell.length_a   1.000
_cell.length_b   1.000
_cell.length_c   1.000
_cell.angle_alpha   90.00
_cell.angle_beta   90.00
_cell.angle_gamma   90.00
#
_symmetry.space_group_name_H-M   'P 1'
#
loop_
_entity.id
_entity.type
_entity.pdbx_description
1 polymer ?
#
loop_
_entity_poly.entity_id
_entity_poly.type
_entity_poly.pdbx_seq_one_letter_code
_entity_poly.pdbx_strand_id
1 'polypeptide(L)'
;MNTTPFITEVARQSILIDGKCYTAHEVRIPEGESQSLLQKRFHAEYGADSFQASLADFLAEWFDDSTTVLVHTSGSTGMPKPLRVEKQRMMQSAMLTVRFLGLKQGDTALLCMPLKYIAGKMVVVRALVAGLNLLPVAPCGHPLAEINTAPEFAAMIPMQVYNSLQVSAEKECLKQVRHLIIGGGAIDSTLSTELASFPYAVWSTYGMTETLSHIALRRLNGPNASDWYTPFQGVKVSLSPENTLTIEAPAICAEKLITNDICEFNAQGQFHILGRKDNTINTGGVKVQIEQVENALKTALPVPFMVTAVPDPKFGECIVLLLESEEQTDVPPLLAQAYNQLPVYWRPKQTFFFQHLPQTETGKPDRATARKVALEIASTKKK
;
A
#
# COMPACT_ATOMS: atom_id res chain seq x y z
N MET A 1 0.55 -3.44 -31.97
CA MET A 1 0.60 -3.86 -30.54
C MET A 1 -0.64 -4.70 -30.28
N ASN A 2 -0.50 -6.00 -30.01
CA ASN A 2 -1.63 -6.85 -29.65
C ASN A 2 -2.12 -6.40 -28.26
N THR A 3 -3.22 -5.67 -28.22
CA THR A 3 -3.86 -5.29 -26.96
C THR A 3 -4.63 -6.50 -26.44
N THR A 4 -4.32 -6.93 -25.21
CA THR A 4 -5.10 -7.96 -24.50
C THR A 4 -6.58 -7.56 -24.50
N PRO A 5 -7.50 -8.37 -25.03
CA PRO A 5 -8.92 -8.03 -24.99
C PRO A 5 -9.39 -8.12 -23.55
N PHE A 6 -9.96 -7.02 -23.03
CA PHE A 6 -10.51 -6.99 -21.68
C PHE A 6 -11.93 -7.58 -21.66
N ILE A 7 -12.21 -8.38 -20.62
CA ILE A 7 -13.55 -8.93 -20.37
C ILE A 7 -14.23 -8.07 -19.29
N THR A 8 -15.11 -7.16 -19.72
CA THR A 8 -15.80 -6.20 -18.84
C THR A 8 -17.24 -6.56 -18.50
N GLU A 9 -17.79 -7.61 -19.10
CA GLU A 9 -19.08 -8.18 -18.75
C GLU A 9 -18.86 -9.30 -17.72
N VAL A 10 -19.31 -9.13 -16.49
CA VAL A 10 -19.11 -10.09 -15.39
C VAL A 10 -19.57 -11.49 -15.77
N ALA A 11 -20.73 -11.63 -16.43
CA ALA A 11 -21.28 -12.92 -16.83
C ALA A 11 -20.39 -13.69 -17.84
N ARG A 12 -19.48 -13.01 -18.54
CA ARG A 12 -18.56 -13.62 -19.54
C ARG A 12 -17.16 -13.84 -18.97
N GLN A 13 -16.90 -13.40 -17.74
CA GLN A 13 -15.63 -13.61 -17.09
C GLN A 13 -15.46 -15.07 -16.64
N SER A 14 -14.23 -15.51 -16.59
CA SER A 14 -13.76 -16.71 -15.92
C SER A 14 -12.49 -16.37 -15.14
N ILE A 15 -12.12 -17.20 -14.20
CA ILE A 15 -10.90 -17.02 -13.41
C ILE A 15 -10.00 -18.24 -13.55
N LEU A 16 -8.71 -18.02 -13.83
CA LEU A 16 -7.70 -19.05 -13.70
C LEU A 16 -7.09 -18.98 -12.30
N ILE A 17 -7.06 -20.09 -11.60
CA ILE A 17 -6.44 -20.25 -10.28
C ILE A 17 -5.54 -21.48 -10.34
N ASP A 18 -4.24 -21.30 -10.12
CA ASP A 18 -3.23 -22.35 -10.22
C ASP A 18 -3.32 -23.17 -11.53
N GLY A 19 -3.55 -22.47 -12.65
CA GLY A 19 -3.69 -23.07 -13.98
C GLY A 19 -5.05 -23.70 -14.26
N LYS A 20 -5.97 -23.74 -13.31
CA LYS A 20 -7.32 -24.27 -13.50
C LYS A 20 -8.32 -23.16 -13.77
N CYS A 21 -9.09 -23.28 -14.84
CA CYS A 21 -10.13 -22.32 -15.21
C CYS A 21 -11.44 -22.65 -14.48
N TYR A 22 -12.06 -21.62 -13.89
CA TYR A 22 -13.38 -21.66 -13.28
C TYR A 22 -14.29 -20.67 -14.01
N THR A 23 -15.41 -21.16 -14.50
CA THR A 23 -16.39 -20.37 -15.24
C THR A 23 -17.37 -19.65 -14.30
N ALA A 24 -18.10 -18.67 -14.81
CA ALA A 24 -19.15 -17.99 -14.07
C ALA A 24 -20.18 -18.97 -13.44
N HIS A 25 -20.50 -20.08 -14.13
CA HIS A 25 -21.42 -21.10 -13.62
C HIS A 25 -20.89 -21.80 -12.36
N GLU A 26 -19.59 -22.07 -12.26
CA GLU A 26 -18.98 -22.73 -11.10
C GLU A 26 -18.83 -21.79 -9.90
N VAL A 27 -18.73 -20.49 -10.16
CA VAL A 27 -18.42 -19.47 -9.16
C VAL A 27 -19.69 -18.79 -8.60
N ARG A 28 -20.73 -18.62 -9.42
CA ARG A 28 -21.99 -18.01 -9.02
C ARG A 28 -22.78 -18.94 -8.10
N ILE A 29 -23.44 -18.39 -7.09
CA ILE A 29 -24.38 -19.14 -6.26
C ILE A 29 -25.65 -19.39 -7.07
N PRO A 30 -26.06 -20.68 -7.30
CA PRO A 30 -27.30 -20.98 -8.00
C PRO A 30 -28.51 -20.51 -7.20
N GLU A 31 -29.62 -20.27 -7.90
CA GLU A 31 -30.88 -19.90 -7.26
C GLU A 31 -31.34 -21.02 -6.30
N GLY A 32 -31.71 -20.65 -5.07
CA GLY A 32 -32.13 -21.60 -4.01
C GLY A 32 -30.97 -22.26 -3.26
N GLU A 33 -29.74 -22.04 -3.64
CA GLU A 33 -28.54 -22.56 -2.96
C GLU A 33 -27.92 -21.51 -2.05
N SER A 34 -27.14 -21.95 -1.05
CA SER A 34 -26.40 -21.06 -0.15
C SER A 34 -24.95 -20.87 -0.53
N GLN A 35 -24.43 -21.74 -1.41
CA GLN A 35 -23.02 -21.73 -1.84
C GLN A 35 -22.88 -22.13 -3.31
N SER A 36 -21.87 -21.55 -3.97
CA SER A 36 -21.46 -21.96 -5.32
C SER A 36 -20.72 -23.30 -5.31
N LEU A 37 -20.51 -23.88 -6.49
CA LEU A 37 -19.71 -25.11 -6.65
C LEU A 37 -18.27 -24.89 -6.19
N LEU A 38 -17.69 -23.72 -6.50
CA LEU A 38 -16.34 -23.38 -6.08
C LEU A 38 -16.22 -23.22 -4.56
N GLN A 39 -17.19 -22.56 -3.91
CA GLN A 39 -17.21 -22.42 -2.45
C GLN A 39 -17.29 -23.80 -1.78
N LYS A 40 -18.25 -24.66 -2.17
CA LYS A 40 -18.37 -26.02 -1.63
C LYS A 40 -17.06 -26.79 -1.76
N ARG A 41 -16.41 -26.69 -2.92
CA ARG A 41 -15.13 -27.36 -3.18
C ARG A 41 -14.00 -26.79 -2.31
N PHE A 42 -13.79 -25.48 -2.28
CA PHE A 42 -12.68 -24.87 -1.56
C PHE A 42 -12.85 -24.99 -0.03
N HIS A 43 -14.08 -24.88 0.47
CA HIS A 43 -14.37 -25.13 1.89
C HIS A 43 -14.06 -26.58 2.28
N ALA A 44 -14.38 -27.55 1.44
CA ALA A 44 -14.09 -28.96 1.70
C ALA A 44 -12.60 -29.31 1.60
N GLU A 45 -11.88 -28.71 0.64
CA GLU A 45 -10.47 -29.01 0.35
C GLU A 45 -9.50 -28.28 1.32
N TYR A 46 -9.79 -27.01 1.63
CA TYR A 46 -8.87 -26.13 2.39
C TYR A 46 -9.40 -25.73 3.78
N GLY A 47 -10.66 -26.01 4.09
CA GLY A 47 -11.34 -25.55 5.30
C GLY A 47 -12.04 -24.20 5.10
N ALA A 48 -13.14 -23.97 5.84
CA ALA A 48 -13.99 -22.77 5.71
C ALA A 48 -13.28 -21.45 6.07
N ASP A 49 -12.29 -21.50 6.98
CA ASP A 49 -11.54 -20.32 7.42
C ASP A 49 -10.25 -20.08 6.62
N SER A 50 -10.03 -20.85 5.54
CA SER A 50 -8.84 -20.74 4.72
C SER A 50 -8.86 -19.50 3.83
N PHE A 51 -7.67 -19.10 3.34
CA PHE A 51 -7.55 -18.02 2.37
C PHE A 51 -8.22 -18.38 1.03
N GLN A 52 -8.14 -19.64 0.62
CA GLN A 52 -8.79 -20.16 -0.58
C GLN A 52 -10.32 -20.10 -0.46
N ALA A 53 -10.88 -20.42 0.72
CA ALA A 53 -12.30 -20.23 0.99
C ALA A 53 -12.71 -18.75 0.88
N SER A 54 -11.93 -17.84 1.48
CA SER A 54 -12.15 -16.39 1.35
C SER A 54 -12.08 -15.91 -0.10
N LEU A 55 -11.22 -16.52 -0.94
CA LEU A 55 -11.17 -16.24 -2.38
C LEU A 55 -12.46 -16.70 -3.09
N ALA A 56 -12.94 -17.90 -2.79
CA ALA A 56 -14.19 -18.41 -3.35
C ALA A 56 -15.40 -17.56 -2.92
N ASP A 57 -15.42 -17.08 -1.68
CA ASP A 57 -16.46 -16.18 -1.17
C ASP A 57 -16.46 -14.83 -1.89
N PHE A 58 -15.27 -14.22 -2.09
CA PHE A 58 -15.17 -13.00 -2.87
C PHE A 58 -15.59 -13.20 -4.34
N LEU A 59 -15.23 -14.32 -4.94
CA LEU A 59 -15.64 -14.63 -6.30
C LEU A 59 -17.15 -14.82 -6.40
N ALA A 60 -17.79 -15.49 -5.42
CA ALA A 60 -19.25 -15.61 -5.36
C ALA A 60 -19.95 -14.24 -5.25
N GLU A 61 -19.41 -13.32 -4.40
CA GLU A 61 -19.86 -11.91 -4.33
C GLU A 61 -19.63 -11.19 -5.66
N TRP A 62 -18.52 -11.43 -6.35
CA TRP A 62 -18.22 -10.79 -7.63
C TRP A 62 -19.20 -11.20 -8.74
N PHE A 63 -19.59 -12.46 -8.78
CA PHE A 63 -20.49 -13.01 -9.81
C PHE A 63 -21.98 -12.94 -9.43
N ASP A 64 -22.35 -12.37 -8.28
CA ASP A 64 -23.75 -12.09 -7.94
C ASP A 64 -24.36 -10.98 -8.80
N ASP A 65 -25.68 -10.77 -8.67
CA ASP A 65 -26.43 -9.75 -9.43
C ASP A 65 -26.23 -8.32 -8.92
N SER A 66 -25.53 -8.13 -7.80
CA SER A 66 -25.20 -6.79 -7.29
C SER A 66 -24.23 -6.06 -8.23
N THR A 67 -24.45 -4.78 -8.42
CA THR A 67 -23.51 -3.92 -9.16
C THR A 67 -22.31 -3.48 -8.32
N THR A 68 -22.31 -3.79 -7.01
CA THR A 68 -21.29 -3.36 -6.05
C THR A 68 -20.74 -4.53 -5.25
N VAL A 69 -19.53 -4.37 -4.72
CA VAL A 69 -18.90 -5.26 -3.73
C VAL A 69 -18.56 -4.50 -2.46
N LEU A 70 -18.53 -5.23 -1.33
CA LEU A 70 -18.13 -4.67 -0.05
C LEU A 70 -16.60 -4.66 0.06
N VAL A 71 -16.03 -3.52 0.45
CA VAL A 71 -14.62 -3.38 0.81
C VAL A 71 -14.49 -2.70 2.17
N HIS A 72 -13.35 -2.86 2.82
CA HIS A 72 -13.04 -2.15 4.06
C HIS A 72 -11.86 -1.22 3.82
N THR A 73 -11.94 0.00 4.35
CA THR A 73 -10.80 0.91 4.35
C THR A 73 -9.73 0.37 5.29
N SER A 74 -8.46 0.48 4.92
CA SER A 74 -7.34 0.03 5.78
C SER A 74 -7.06 0.98 6.97
N GLY A 75 -7.88 2.03 7.13
CA GLY A 75 -7.92 2.96 8.25
C GLY A 75 -6.55 3.45 8.74
N SER A 76 -6.00 4.52 8.15
CA SER A 76 -4.84 5.23 8.74
C SER A 76 -5.21 6.00 10.02
N THR A 77 -6.51 6.12 10.33
CA THR A 77 -7.05 6.97 11.40
C THR A 77 -8.08 6.30 12.30
N GLY A 78 -8.21 4.95 12.27
CA GLY A 78 -9.17 4.27 13.13
C GLY A 78 -9.70 2.93 12.61
N MET A 79 -10.84 2.49 13.15
CA MET A 79 -11.51 1.23 12.77
C MET A 79 -11.81 1.18 11.27
N PRO A 80 -11.55 0.03 10.61
CA PRO A 80 -11.91 -0.15 9.20
C PRO A 80 -13.39 0.13 8.94
N LYS A 81 -13.68 1.02 8.00
CA LYS A 81 -15.06 1.37 7.64
C LYS A 81 -15.50 0.56 6.42
N PRO A 82 -16.70 -0.04 6.44
CA PRO A 82 -17.26 -0.70 5.26
C PRO A 82 -17.63 0.34 4.20
N LEU A 83 -17.32 0.04 2.95
CA LEU A 83 -17.63 0.85 1.78
C LEU A 83 -18.11 -0.07 0.65
N ARG A 84 -19.21 0.26 -0.03
CA ARG A 84 -19.61 -0.42 -1.25
C ARG A 84 -19.04 0.30 -2.46
N VAL A 85 -18.38 -0.45 -3.34
CA VAL A 85 -17.75 0.05 -4.56
C VAL A 85 -18.31 -0.63 -5.80
N GLU A 86 -18.46 0.12 -6.87
CA GLU A 86 -19.03 -0.38 -8.13
C GLU A 86 -18.05 -1.34 -8.83
N LYS A 87 -18.53 -2.54 -9.20
CA LYS A 87 -17.76 -3.53 -9.98
C LYS A 87 -17.21 -2.92 -11.27
N GLN A 88 -18.02 -2.10 -11.96
CA GLN A 88 -17.62 -1.42 -13.20
C GLN A 88 -16.40 -0.51 -12.99
N ARG A 89 -16.38 0.27 -11.91
CA ARG A 89 -15.24 1.16 -11.59
C ARG A 89 -14.00 0.38 -11.19
N MET A 90 -14.17 -0.75 -10.47
CA MET A 90 -13.05 -1.66 -10.16
C MET A 90 -12.43 -2.23 -11.45
N MET A 91 -13.25 -2.64 -12.42
CA MET A 91 -12.76 -3.11 -13.72
C MET A 91 -12.00 -2.00 -14.47
N GLN A 92 -12.52 -0.76 -14.47
CA GLN A 92 -11.80 0.38 -15.09
C GLN A 92 -10.43 0.61 -14.45
N SER A 93 -10.36 0.61 -13.11
CA SER A 93 -9.10 0.72 -12.37
C SER A 93 -8.13 -0.43 -12.69
N ALA A 94 -8.63 -1.67 -12.76
CA ALA A 94 -7.84 -2.84 -13.13
C ALA A 94 -7.24 -2.70 -14.53
N MET A 95 -8.03 -2.26 -15.52
CA MET A 95 -7.58 -2.07 -16.90
C MET A 95 -6.46 -1.02 -17.01
N LEU A 96 -6.48 0.04 -16.19
CA LEU A 96 -5.40 1.04 -16.19
C LEU A 96 -4.06 0.40 -15.81
N THR A 97 -4.05 -0.42 -14.75
CA THR A 97 -2.84 -1.13 -14.32
C THR A 97 -2.36 -2.13 -15.37
N VAL A 98 -3.28 -2.95 -15.90
CA VAL A 98 -2.95 -3.98 -16.90
C VAL A 98 -2.37 -3.34 -18.17
N ARG A 99 -2.96 -2.25 -18.66
CA ARG A 99 -2.44 -1.50 -19.81
C ARG A 99 -1.06 -0.91 -19.55
N PHE A 100 -0.89 -0.27 -18.39
CA PHE A 100 0.37 0.39 -18.04
C PHE A 100 1.52 -0.61 -17.94
N LEU A 101 1.30 -1.75 -17.31
CA LEU A 101 2.30 -2.80 -17.14
C LEU A 101 2.44 -3.69 -18.39
N GLY A 102 1.48 -3.67 -19.30
CA GLY A 102 1.48 -4.51 -20.49
C GLY A 102 1.22 -5.98 -20.17
N LEU A 103 0.46 -6.29 -19.12
CA LEU A 103 0.12 -7.67 -18.73
C LEU A 103 -0.75 -8.33 -19.80
N LYS A 104 -0.55 -9.63 -20.00
CA LYS A 104 -1.19 -10.43 -21.03
C LYS A 104 -2.03 -11.55 -20.43
N GLN A 105 -2.98 -12.03 -21.21
CA GLN A 105 -3.73 -13.23 -20.84
C GLN A 105 -2.77 -14.40 -20.60
N GLY A 106 -2.98 -15.11 -19.50
CA GLY A 106 -2.16 -16.23 -19.06
C GLY A 106 -0.94 -15.85 -18.21
N ASP A 107 -0.56 -14.56 -18.13
CA ASP A 107 0.49 -14.12 -17.19
C ASP A 107 0.10 -14.50 -15.77
N THR A 108 1.06 -14.97 -14.98
CA THR A 108 0.84 -15.33 -13.58
C THR A 108 0.80 -14.10 -12.67
N ALA A 109 -0.16 -14.07 -11.76
CA ALA A 109 -0.38 -12.97 -10.82
C ALA A 109 -0.41 -13.47 -9.38
N LEU A 110 0.55 -13.05 -8.55
CA LEU A 110 0.60 -13.42 -7.13
C LEU A 110 -0.48 -12.67 -6.35
N LEU A 111 -1.36 -13.41 -5.68
CA LEU A 111 -2.32 -12.91 -4.71
C LEU A 111 -1.85 -13.28 -3.30
N CYS A 112 -1.24 -12.34 -2.58
CA CYS A 112 -0.69 -12.52 -1.23
C CYS A 112 -1.18 -11.47 -0.23
N MET A 113 -2.31 -10.83 -0.51
CA MET A 113 -2.91 -9.81 0.33
C MET A 113 -4.31 -10.20 0.78
N PRO A 114 -4.75 -9.79 1.99
CA PRO A 114 -6.08 -10.13 2.51
C PRO A 114 -7.21 -9.61 1.60
N LEU A 115 -8.19 -10.46 1.32
CA LEU A 115 -9.37 -10.11 0.51
C LEU A 115 -10.40 -9.25 1.27
N LYS A 116 -10.23 -9.06 2.57
CA LYS A 116 -10.98 -8.07 3.37
C LYS A 116 -10.76 -6.64 2.84
N TYR A 117 -9.56 -6.34 2.32
CA TYR A 117 -9.17 -5.01 1.84
C TYR A 117 -9.18 -4.92 0.32
N ILE A 118 -9.33 -3.68 -0.17
CA ILE A 118 -9.41 -3.40 -1.61
C ILE A 118 -8.17 -3.90 -2.39
N ALA A 119 -6.98 -3.88 -1.79
CA ALA A 119 -5.74 -4.25 -2.46
C ALA A 119 -5.76 -5.71 -2.93
N GLY A 120 -6.15 -6.67 -2.07
CA GLY A 120 -6.29 -8.09 -2.44
C GLY A 120 -7.38 -8.29 -3.50
N LYS A 121 -8.55 -7.69 -3.30
CA LYS A 121 -9.67 -7.77 -4.28
C LYS A 121 -9.23 -7.25 -5.65
N MET A 122 -8.45 -6.17 -5.73
CA MET A 122 -8.00 -5.61 -7.01
C MET A 122 -6.99 -6.49 -7.75
N VAL A 123 -6.24 -7.37 -7.08
CA VAL A 123 -5.43 -8.38 -7.78
C VAL A 123 -6.35 -9.38 -8.50
N VAL A 124 -7.39 -9.86 -7.82
CA VAL A 124 -8.39 -10.78 -8.41
C VAL A 124 -9.13 -10.11 -9.57
N VAL A 125 -9.55 -8.84 -9.42
CA VAL A 125 -10.24 -8.11 -10.50
C VAL A 125 -9.34 -7.93 -11.73
N ARG A 126 -8.03 -7.70 -11.56
CA ARG A 126 -7.08 -7.67 -12.67
C ARG A 126 -7.02 -9.03 -13.38
N ALA A 127 -7.01 -10.12 -12.61
CA ALA A 127 -7.01 -11.46 -13.19
C ALA A 127 -8.30 -11.74 -13.98
N LEU A 128 -9.46 -11.38 -13.46
CA LEU A 128 -10.75 -11.52 -14.13
C LEU A 128 -10.83 -10.73 -15.44
N VAL A 129 -10.38 -9.47 -15.42
CA VAL A 129 -10.49 -8.56 -16.57
C VAL A 129 -9.51 -8.93 -17.69
N ALA A 130 -8.30 -9.38 -17.33
CA ALA A 130 -7.22 -9.63 -18.26
C ALA A 130 -6.95 -11.13 -18.51
N GLY A 131 -7.67 -12.04 -17.83
CA GLY A 131 -7.46 -13.48 -17.93
C GLY A 131 -6.08 -13.92 -17.40
N LEU A 132 -5.62 -13.32 -16.28
CA LEU A 132 -4.37 -13.72 -15.65
C LEU A 132 -4.56 -15.02 -14.87
N ASN A 133 -3.49 -15.81 -14.74
CA ASN A 133 -3.45 -16.99 -13.89
C ASN A 133 -3.08 -16.59 -12.46
N LEU A 134 -4.07 -16.63 -11.56
CA LEU A 134 -3.93 -16.25 -10.17
C LEU A 134 -3.19 -17.33 -9.37
N LEU A 135 -2.17 -16.93 -8.63
CA LEU A 135 -1.43 -17.78 -7.69
C LEU A 135 -1.77 -17.32 -6.26
N PRO A 136 -2.75 -17.96 -5.59
CA PRO A 136 -3.18 -17.54 -4.26
C PRO A 136 -2.26 -18.11 -3.18
N VAL A 137 -1.62 -17.21 -2.44
CA VAL A 137 -0.82 -17.49 -1.25
C VAL A 137 -1.47 -16.80 -0.06
N ALA A 138 -1.66 -17.52 1.03
CA ALA A 138 -2.22 -16.94 2.25
C ALA A 138 -1.39 -15.72 2.70
N PRO A 139 -2.03 -14.61 3.10
CA PRO A 139 -1.32 -13.41 3.52
C PRO A 139 -0.35 -13.68 4.67
N CYS A 140 0.92 -13.46 4.41
CA CYS A 140 2.01 -13.66 5.36
C CYS A 140 3.17 -12.70 5.08
N GLY A 141 4.19 -12.72 5.93
CA GLY A 141 5.40 -11.91 5.76
C GLY A 141 6.34 -12.41 4.66
N HIS A 142 6.23 -13.68 4.24
CA HIS A 142 7.10 -14.37 3.29
C HIS A 142 6.29 -15.01 2.14
N PRO A 143 5.63 -14.21 1.28
CA PRO A 143 4.70 -14.74 0.28
C PRO A 143 5.37 -15.51 -0.86
N LEU A 144 6.68 -15.46 -0.97
CA LEU A 144 7.46 -16.17 -1.99
C LEU A 144 8.10 -17.47 -1.50
N ALA A 145 7.93 -17.82 -0.21
CA ALA A 145 8.60 -18.97 0.40
C ALA A 145 8.30 -20.30 -0.30
N GLU A 146 7.08 -20.49 -0.80
CA GLU A 146 6.64 -21.72 -1.49
C GLU A 146 6.48 -21.54 -3.01
N ILE A 147 6.91 -20.40 -3.56
CA ILE A 147 6.81 -20.11 -4.98
C ILE A 147 8.04 -20.65 -5.72
N ASN A 148 7.83 -21.71 -6.53
CA ASN A 148 8.91 -22.34 -7.30
C ASN A 148 9.28 -21.58 -8.58
N THR A 149 8.32 -20.85 -9.15
CA THR A 149 8.52 -20.07 -10.39
C THR A 149 8.02 -18.66 -10.16
N ALA A 150 8.88 -17.68 -10.37
CA ALA A 150 8.53 -16.27 -10.14
C ALA A 150 7.30 -15.88 -10.97
N PRO A 151 6.29 -15.21 -10.35
CA PRO A 151 5.13 -14.72 -11.08
C PRO A 151 5.52 -13.59 -12.03
N GLU A 152 4.78 -13.44 -13.13
CA GLU A 152 4.94 -12.30 -14.03
C GLU A 152 4.57 -10.98 -13.35
N PHE A 153 3.54 -11.00 -12.52
CA PHE A 153 3.04 -9.84 -11.78
C PHE A 153 2.92 -10.15 -10.29
N ALA A 154 3.43 -9.25 -9.46
CA ALA A 154 3.23 -9.28 -8.01
C ALA A 154 2.87 -7.88 -7.48
N ALA A 155 1.88 -7.84 -6.57
CA ALA A 155 1.53 -6.66 -5.78
C ALA A 155 1.82 -6.96 -4.32
N MET A 156 2.76 -6.25 -3.71
CA MET A 156 3.26 -6.53 -2.36
C MET A 156 3.30 -5.25 -1.52
N ILE A 157 3.32 -5.40 -0.20
CA ILE A 157 3.61 -4.30 0.72
C ILE A 157 5.11 -4.22 1.03
N PRO A 158 5.65 -3.06 1.46
CA PRO A 158 7.08 -2.89 1.74
C PRO A 158 7.65 -3.94 2.70
N MET A 159 6.89 -4.33 3.75
CA MET A 159 7.30 -5.35 4.71
C MET A 159 7.52 -6.72 4.04
N GLN A 160 6.62 -7.16 3.16
CA GLN A 160 6.76 -8.43 2.44
C GLN A 160 8.00 -8.43 1.55
N VAL A 161 8.24 -7.32 0.84
CA VAL A 161 9.44 -7.17 0.01
C VAL A 161 10.71 -7.18 0.86
N TYR A 162 10.72 -6.43 1.96
CA TYR A 162 11.84 -6.42 2.90
C TYR A 162 12.16 -7.82 3.42
N ASN A 163 11.16 -8.56 3.90
CA ASN A 163 11.34 -9.91 4.42
C ASN A 163 11.87 -10.87 3.34
N SER A 164 11.29 -10.85 2.14
CA SER A 164 11.74 -11.68 1.02
C SER A 164 13.19 -11.38 0.61
N LEU A 165 13.67 -10.14 0.78
CA LEU A 165 15.07 -9.78 0.52
C LEU A 165 16.04 -10.38 1.54
N GLN A 166 15.59 -10.74 2.76
CA GLN A 166 16.42 -11.35 3.79
C GLN A 166 16.64 -12.87 3.59
N VAL A 167 15.83 -13.51 2.74
CA VAL A 167 15.90 -14.95 2.45
C VAL A 167 16.40 -15.16 1.03
N SER A 168 17.56 -15.84 0.86
CA SER A 168 18.22 -15.95 -0.45
C SER A 168 17.32 -16.52 -1.55
N ALA A 169 16.56 -17.58 -1.28
CA ALA A 169 15.65 -18.19 -2.26
C ALA A 169 14.53 -17.24 -2.67
N GLU A 170 13.88 -16.55 -1.72
CA GLU A 170 12.84 -15.58 -2.01
C GLU A 170 13.40 -14.36 -2.74
N LYS A 171 14.61 -13.89 -2.38
CA LYS A 171 15.30 -12.78 -3.06
C LYS A 171 15.55 -13.09 -4.54
N GLU A 172 16.00 -14.29 -4.85
CA GLU A 172 16.20 -14.69 -6.25
C GLU A 172 14.86 -14.83 -7.00
N CYS A 173 13.82 -15.36 -6.37
CA CYS A 173 12.47 -15.38 -6.93
C CYS A 173 11.94 -13.95 -7.17
N LEU A 174 12.07 -13.05 -6.18
CA LEU A 174 11.62 -11.66 -6.25
C LEU A 174 12.29 -10.89 -7.40
N LYS A 175 13.59 -11.11 -7.63
CA LYS A 175 14.33 -10.51 -8.75
C LYS A 175 13.81 -10.92 -10.13
N GLN A 176 13.18 -12.09 -10.23
CA GLN A 176 12.63 -12.61 -11.48
C GLN A 176 11.19 -12.15 -11.74
N VAL A 177 10.52 -11.51 -10.78
CA VAL A 177 9.19 -10.91 -10.99
C VAL A 177 9.29 -9.77 -12.00
N ARG A 178 8.61 -9.91 -13.15
CA ARG A 178 8.71 -8.92 -14.25
C ARG A 178 8.05 -7.59 -13.93
N HIS A 179 6.96 -7.64 -13.21
CA HIS A 179 6.16 -6.46 -12.85
C HIS A 179 5.86 -6.47 -11.35
N LEU A 180 6.80 -5.98 -10.55
CA LEU A 180 6.62 -5.80 -9.12
C LEU A 180 6.06 -4.42 -8.83
N ILE A 181 4.86 -4.34 -8.25
CA ILE A 181 4.31 -3.10 -7.70
C ILE A 181 4.33 -3.17 -6.17
N ILE A 182 4.79 -2.10 -5.53
CA ILE A 182 4.89 -2.01 -4.07
C ILE A 182 3.99 -0.87 -3.61
N GLY A 183 3.05 -1.17 -2.72
CA GLY A 183 2.06 -0.21 -2.25
C GLY A 183 1.69 -0.40 -0.79
N GLY A 184 0.78 0.44 -0.30
CA GLY A 184 0.29 0.34 1.07
C GLY A 184 1.19 0.99 2.14
N GLY A 185 2.39 1.45 1.80
CA GLY A 185 3.31 2.13 2.71
C GLY A 185 4.40 2.90 1.96
N ALA A 186 5.11 3.75 2.66
CA ALA A 186 6.28 4.43 2.12
C ALA A 186 7.43 3.43 1.92
N ILE A 187 8.17 3.59 0.83
CA ILE A 187 9.39 2.84 0.55
C ILE A 187 10.56 3.68 1.06
N ASP A 188 11.31 3.14 1.99
CA ASP A 188 12.46 3.84 2.54
C ASP A 188 13.70 3.76 1.62
N SER A 189 14.73 4.53 1.94
CA SER A 189 15.96 4.61 1.15
C SER A 189 16.74 3.29 1.13
N THR A 190 16.71 2.51 2.21
CA THR A 190 17.40 1.21 2.29
C THR A 190 16.77 0.22 1.34
N LEU A 191 15.45 0.05 1.43
CA LEU A 191 14.69 -0.81 0.52
C LEU A 191 14.84 -0.36 -0.94
N SER A 192 14.77 0.96 -1.19
CA SER A 192 14.96 1.51 -2.54
C SER A 192 16.33 1.19 -3.11
N THR A 193 17.40 1.26 -2.28
CA THR A 193 18.77 0.94 -2.68
C THR A 193 18.92 -0.54 -3.05
N GLU A 194 18.34 -1.45 -2.26
CA GLU A 194 18.37 -2.87 -2.58
C GLU A 194 17.64 -3.20 -3.89
N LEU A 195 16.50 -2.56 -4.12
CA LEU A 195 15.70 -2.73 -5.33
C LEU A 195 16.35 -2.13 -6.58
N ALA A 196 17.25 -1.15 -6.44
CA ALA A 196 17.88 -0.47 -7.56
C ALA A 196 18.60 -1.41 -8.54
N SER A 197 19.13 -2.56 -8.04
CA SER A 197 19.84 -3.57 -8.83
C SER A 197 18.94 -4.59 -9.54
N PHE A 198 17.62 -4.51 -9.37
CA PHE A 198 16.70 -5.50 -9.96
C PHE A 198 16.65 -5.41 -11.48
N PRO A 199 16.65 -6.57 -12.19
CA PRO A 199 16.69 -6.57 -13.65
C PRO A 199 15.38 -6.10 -14.29
N TYR A 200 14.25 -6.32 -13.61
CA TYR A 200 12.92 -5.96 -14.10
C TYR A 200 12.34 -4.74 -13.39
N ALA A 201 11.20 -4.29 -13.90
CA ALA A 201 10.55 -3.08 -13.43
C ALA A 201 9.98 -3.21 -12.01
N VAL A 202 10.48 -2.40 -11.10
CA VAL A 202 9.90 -2.23 -9.76
C VAL A 202 9.24 -0.86 -9.66
N TRP A 203 7.99 -0.82 -9.18
CA TRP A 203 7.18 0.38 -9.11
C TRP A 203 6.67 0.64 -7.71
N SER A 204 6.73 1.88 -7.27
CA SER A 204 5.95 2.36 -6.12
C SER A 204 4.60 2.85 -6.61
N THR A 205 3.53 2.53 -5.86
CA THR A 205 2.17 2.93 -6.20
C THR A 205 1.70 4.11 -5.37
N TYR A 206 0.91 4.99 -5.99
CA TYR A 206 0.16 6.02 -5.28
C TYR A 206 -1.34 5.84 -5.54
N GLY A 207 -2.11 5.72 -4.46
CA GLY A 207 -3.56 5.55 -4.49
C GLY A 207 -4.14 5.36 -3.10
N MET A 208 -5.45 5.30 -3.02
CA MET A 208 -6.22 5.15 -1.78
C MET A 208 -7.47 4.31 -2.04
N THR A 209 -8.24 4.02 -0.99
CA THR A 209 -9.49 3.23 -1.11
C THR A 209 -10.49 3.95 -2.00
N GLU A 210 -10.56 5.27 -1.92
CA GLU A 210 -11.47 6.13 -2.69
C GLU A 210 -11.15 6.12 -4.18
N THR A 211 -9.91 5.82 -4.56
CA THR A 211 -9.49 5.59 -5.96
C THR A 211 -9.47 4.11 -6.34
N LEU A 212 -10.03 3.22 -5.49
CA LEU A 212 -10.12 1.76 -5.62
C LEU A 212 -8.76 1.05 -5.65
N SER A 213 -7.77 1.66 -6.24
CA SER A 213 -6.39 1.20 -6.33
C SER A 213 -5.49 2.41 -6.61
N HIS A 214 -4.27 2.14 -7.07
CA HIS A 214 -3.35 3.19 -7.45
C HIS A 214 -3.79 3.89 -8.75
N ILE A 215 -3.54 5.19 -8.79
CA ILE A 215 -3.82 6.07 -9.94
C ILE A 215 -2.53 6.56 -10.61
N ALA A 216 -1.40 6.32 -9.99
CA ALA A 216 -0.09 6.70 -10.48
C ALA A 216 0.98 5.71 -10.01
N LEU A 217 2.05 5.62 -10.78
CA LEU A 217 3.22 4.80 -10.48
C LEU A 217 4.49 5.63 -10.63
N ARG A 218 5.49 5.36 -9.78
CA ARG A 218 6.87 5.84 -9.97
C ARG A 218 7.82 4.66 -10.07
N ARG A 219 8.79 4.76 -10.96
CA ARG A 219 9.82 3.72 -11.14
C ARG A 219 10.86 3.81 -10.03
N LEU A 220 11.19 2.67 -9.40
CA LEU A 220 12.17 2.62 -8.32
C LEU A 220 13.59 2.25 -8.79
N ASN A 221 13.72 1.62 -9.97
CA ASN A 221 14.97 1.06 -10.43
C ASN A 221 15.25 1.31 -11.91
N GLY A 222 16.52 1.05 -12.32
CA GLY A 222 16.98 1.21 -13.70
C GLY A 222 17.10 2.68 -14.13
N PRO A 223 17.36 2.94 -15.42
CA PRO A 223 17.65 4.29 -15.92
C PRO A 223 16.46 5.27 -15.83
N ASN A 224 15.26 4.74 -15.65
CA ASN A 224 14.03 5.54 -15.50
C ASN A 224 13.58 5.65 -14.03
N ALA A 225 14.44 5.35 -13.05
CA ALA A 225 14.15 5.56 -11.64
C ALA A 225 13.86 7.04 -11.37
N SER A 226 12.82 7.31 -10.58
CA SER A 226 12.35 8.67 -10.34
C SER A 226 11.62 8.77 -9.00
N ASP A 227 11.66 9.94 -8.38
CA ASP A 227 10.83 10.27 -7.22
C ASP A 227 9.46 10.79 -7.61
N TRP A 228 9.22 10.99 -8.91
CA TRP A 228 7.99 11.54 -9.45
C TRP A 228 7.01 10.45 -9.86
N TYR A 229 5.78 10.54 -9.39
CA TYR A 229 4.68 9.67 -9.80
C TYR A 229 4.09 10.15 -11.13
N THR A 230 3.95 9.21 -12.05
CA THR A 230 3.28 9.43 -13.34
C THR A 230 1.84 8.99 -13.24
N PRO A 231 0.85 9.90 -13.36
CA PRO A 231 -0.56 9.55 -13.39
C PRO A 231 -0.89 8.65 -14.57
N PHE A 232 -1.86 7.76 -14.40
CA PHE A 232 -2.37 6.95 -15.50
C PHE A 232 -3.12 7.81 -16.53
N GLN A 233 -3.18 7.34 -17.77
CA GLN A 233 -3.96 7.98 -18.81
C GLN A 233 -5.44 8.10 -18.38
N GLY A 234 -6.01 9.29 -18.49
CA GLY A 234 -7.38 9.58 -18.06
C GLY A 234 -7.52 9.99 -16.58
N VAL A 235 -6.44 9.98 -15.82
CA VAL A 235 -6.36 10.56 -14.48
C VAL A 235 -5.76 11.97 -14.58
N LYS A 236 -6.49 12.98 -14.09
CA LYS A 236 -6.00 14.35 -13.96
C LYS A 236 -5.65 14.62 -12.51
N VAL A 237 -4.52 15.27 -12.29
CA VAL A 237 -4.04 15.67 -10.97
C VAL A 237 -3.71 17.16 -10.98
N SER A 238 -3.94 17.84 -9.85
CA SER A 238 -3.67 19.26 -9.69
C SER A 238 -3.43 19.61 -8.21
N LEU A 239 -2.96 20.82 -7.93
CA LEU A 239 -2.91 21.35 -6.56
C LEU A 239 -4.26 21.92 -6.15
N SER A 240 -4.63 21.68 -4.89
CA SER A 240 -5.65 22.44 -4.21
C SER A 240 -5.11 23.82 -3.78
N PRO A 241 -5.96 24.75 -3.32
CA PRO A 241 -5.50 26.03 -2.72
C PRO A 241 -4.57 25.86 -1.52
N GLU A 242 -4.56 24.68 -0.89
CA GLU A 242 -3.74 24.34 0.28
C GLU A 242 -2.47 23.54 -0.09
N ASN A 243 -2.12 23.47 -1.39
CA ASN A 243 -1.00 22.70 -1.93
C ASN A 243 -1.11 21.19 -1.69
N THR A 244 -2.31 20.66 -1.53
CA THR A 244 -2.53 19.22 -1.46
C THR A 244 -2.95 18.67 -2.83
N LEU A 245 -2.70 17.38 -3.04
CA LEU A 245 -3.03 16.72 -4.30
C LEU A 245 -4.55 16.64 -4.48
N THR A 246 -5.00 17.04 -5.63
CA THR A 246 -6.37 16.87 -6.11
C THR A 246 -6.40 15.87 -7.24
N ILE A 247 -7.37 14.94 -7.23
CA ILE A 247 -7.49 13.84 -8.19
C ILE A 247 -8.87 13.93 -8.88
N GLU A 248 -8.87 13.92 -10.20
CA GLU A 248 -10.04 13.79 -11.05
C GLU A 248 -9.88 12.55 -11.94
N ALA A 249 -10.64 11.49 -11.64
CA ALA A 249 -10.57 10.21 -12.35
C ALA A 249 -12.00 9.64 -12.55
N PRO A 250 -12.83 10.22 -13.42
CA PRO A 250 -14.27 9.94 -13.51
C PRO A 250 -14.60 8.48 -13.84
N ALA A 251 -13.70 7.75 -14.48
CA ALA A 251 -13.86 6.30 -14.71
C ALA A 251 -13.69 5.45 -13.43
N ILE A 252 -13.03 5.98 -12.38
CA ILE A 252 -12.71 5.28 -11.15
C ILE A 252 -13.53 5.83 -9.98
N CYS A 253 -13.56 7.14 -9.80
CA CYS A 253 -14.30 7.82 -8.75
C CYS A 253 -15.22 8.89 -9.35
N ALA A 254 -16.46 8.99 -8.82
CA ALA A 254 -17.47 9.88 -9.36
C ALA A 254 -17.13 11.36 -9.13
N GLU A 255 -16.51 11.63 -7.98
CA GLU A 255 -16.25 12.98 -7.50
C GLU A 255 -14.76 13.31 -7.56
N LYS A 256 -14.48 14.59 -7.67
CA LYS A 256 -13.14 15.15 -7.50
C LYS A 256 -12.69 14.94 -6.05
N LEU A 257 -11.56 14.27 -5.86
CA LEU A 257 -11.00 14.02 -4.54
C LEU A 257 -9.94 15.09 -4.21
N ILE A 258 -10.08 15.71 -3.05
CA ILE A 258 -9.05 16.57 -2.48
C ILE A 258 -8.41 15.78 -1.33
N THR A 259 -7.13 15.46 -1.49
CA THR A 259 -6.40 14.66 -0.50
C THR A 259 -5.79 15.54 0.60
N ASN A 260 -5.25 14.91 1.64
CA ASN A 260 -4.39 15.58 2.62
C ASN A 260 -2.90 15.46 2.27
N ASP A 261 -2.55 14.92 1.09
CA ASP A 261 -1.17 14.72 0.69
C ASP A 261 -0.60 16.01 0.04
N ILE A 262 0.36 16.62 0.70
CA ILE A 262 1.07 17.80 0.18
C ILE A 262 2.00 17.34 -0.92
N CYS A 263 1.95 17.99 -2.07
CA CYS A 263 2.74 17.61 -3.22
C CYS A 263 3.25 18.81 -4.03
N GLU A 264 4.18 18.52 -4.91
CA GLU A 264 4.68 19.43 -5.94
C GLU A 264 4.59 18.77 -7.31
N PHE A 265 4.61 19.56 -8.37
CA PHE A 265 4.53 19.09 -9.76
C PHE A 265 5.78 19.51 -10.54
N ASN A 266 6.25 18.64 -11.41
CA ASN A 266 7.25 19.00 -12.42
C ASN A 266 6.60 19.47 -13.73
N ALA A 267 7.41 19.93 -14.67
CA ALA A 267 6.96 20.43 -15.96
C ALA A 267 6.27 19.37 -16.85
N GLN A 268 6.46 18.08 -16.54
CA GLN A 268 5.84 16.95 -17.25
C GLN A 268 4.47 16.55 -16.66
N GLY A 269 3.98 17.25 -15.62
CA GLY A 269 2.73 16.94 -14.95
C GLY A 269 2.78 15.72 -14.04
N GLN A 270 3.99 15.27 -13.70
CA GLN A 270 4.20 14.27 -12.67
C GLN A 270 4.23 14.94 -11.29
N PHE A 271 3.89 14.23 -10.24
CA PHE A 271 3.84 14.77 -8.88
C PHE A 271 4.76 14.00 -7.92
N HIS A 272 5.27 14.72 -6.94
CA HIS A 272 6.05 14.20 -5.83
C HIS A 272 5.33 14.49 -4.52
N ILE A 273 5.20 13.48 -3.64
CA ILE A 273 4.58 13.63 -2.33
C ILE A 273 5.62 14.09 -1.31
N LEU A 274 5.36 15.22 -0.69
CA LEU A 274 6.24 15.84 0.31
C LEU A 274 5.87 15.41 1.75
N GLY A 275 4.61 15.03 1.99
CA GLY A 275 4.09 14.65 3.27
C GLY A 275 2.58 14.81 3.35
N ARG A 276 2.03 14.76 4.57
CA ARG A 276 0.59 14.91 4.80
C ARG A 276 0.28 16.17 5.59
N LYS A 277 -0.80 16.87 5.23
CA LYS A 277 -1.26 18.08 5.92
C LYS A 277 -1.53 17.82 7.41
N ASP A 278 -2.13 16.68 7.74
CA ASP A 278 -2.46 16.24 9.09
C ASP A 278 -1.22 15.79 9.90
N ASN A 279 -0.07 15.60 9.26
CA ASN A 279 1.23 15.33 9.89
C ASN A 279 2.13 16.59 9.96
N THR A 280 1.57 17.79 9.77
CA THR A 280 2.32 19.04 9.90
C THR A 280 2.36 19.47 11.38
N ILE A 281 3.56 19.64 11.91
CA ILE A 281 3.81 20.18 13.25
C ILE A 281 4.03 21.70 13.12
N ASN A 282 3.34 22.49 13.95
CA ASN A 282 3.56 23.93 14.00
C ASN A 282 4.40 24.30 15.22
N THR A 283 5.72 24.38 15.03
CA THR A 283 6.68 24.64 16.09
C THR A 283 7.30 26.03 15.96
N GLY A 284 7.01 26.92 16.88
CA GLY A 284 7.51 28.30 16.86
C GLY A 284 7.12 29.11 15.61
N GLY A 285 5.93 28.83 15.04
CA GLY A 285 5.44 29.46 13.82
C GLY A 285 5.99 28.84 12.53
N VAL A 286 6.87 27.83 12.64
CA VAL A 286 7.42 27.09 11.50
C VAL A 286 6.60 25.81 11.30
N LYS A 287 6.10 25.59 10.07
CA LYS A 287 5.43 24.36 9.67
C LYS A 287 6.47 23.30 9.29
N VAL A 288 6.51 22.20 10.03
CA VAL A 288 7.47 21.10 9.82
C VAL A 288 6.70 19.83 9.48
N GLN A 289 7.06 19.19 8.39
CA GLN A 289 6.50 17.90 7.97
C GLN A 289 7.19 16.77 8.73
N ILE A 290 6.42 15.91 9.39
CA ILE A 290 6.95 14.73 10.10
C ILE A 290 7.80 13.88 9.17
N GLU A 291 7.32 13.62 7.96
CA GLU A 291 7.98 12.77 6.98
C GLU A 291 9.37 13.31 6.57
N GLN A 292 9.51 14.63 6.49
CA GLN A 292 10.81 15.27 6.16
C GLN A 292 11.82 15.08 7.31
N VAL A 293 11.37 15.22 8.56
CA VAL A 293 12.22 14.98 9.73
C VAL A 293 12.61 13.51 9.80
N GLU A 294 11.65 12.60 9.62
CA GLU A 294 11.92 11.15 9.61
C GLU A 294 12.90 10.76 8.50
N ASN A 295 12.73 11.28 7.29
CA ASN A 295 13.65 11.00 6.18
C ASN A 295 15.06 11.49 6.46
N ALA A 296 15.22 12.66 7.06
CA ALA A 296 16.53 13.20 7.43
C ALA A 296 17.19 12.40 8.57
N LEU A 297 16.42 11.83 9.49
CA LEU A 297 16.94 11.02 10.60
C LEU A 297 17.28 9.58 10.21
N LYS A 298 16.66 9.02 9.17
CA LYS A 298 16.85 7.61 8.76
C LYS A 298 18.28 7.20 8.51
N THR A 299 19.08 8.09 7.91
CA THR A 299 20.50 7.81 7.62
C THR A 299 21.40 7.81 8.85
N ALA A 300 20.94 8.43 9.94
CA ALA A 300 21.72 8.64 11.16
C ALA A 300 21.26 7.72 12.32
N LEU A 301 20.04 7.17 12.24
CA LEU A 301 19.48 6.31 13.28
C LEU A 301 19.24 4.89 12.74
N PRO A 302 20.01 3.90 13.23
CA PRO A 302 19.90 2.51 12.76
C PRO A 302 18.76 1.72 13.43
N VAL A 303 17.99 2.34 14.33
CA VAL A 303 16.87 1.73 15.06
C VAL A 303 15.53 2.23 14.55
N PRO A 304 14.44 1.46 14.65
CA PRO A 304 13.10 1.95 14.31
C PRO A 304 12.72 3.17 15.16
N PHE A 305 12.11 4.16 14.51
CA PHE A 305 11.67 5.38 15.19
C PHE A 305 10.44 6.00 14.52
N MET A 306 9.77 6.85 15.25
CA MET A 306 8.68 7.70 14.76
C MET A 306 8.85 9.12 15.27
N VAL A 307 8.42 10.10 14.47
CA VAL A 307 8.35 11.50 14.87
C VAL A 307 6.90 11.87 15.17
N THR A 308 6.68 12.59 16.25
CA THR A 308 5.38 13.16 16.64
C THR A 308 5.55 14.52 17.29
N ALA A 309 4.45 15.10 17.78
CA ALA A 309 4.48 16.37 18.50
C ALA A 309 3.68 16.31 19.80
N VAL A 310 4.13 17.11 20.77
CA VAL A 310 3.39 17.39 21.99
C VAL A 310 3.26 18.90 22.19
N PRO A 311 2.23 19.40 22.92
CA PRO A 311 2.07 20.81 23.22
C PRO A 311 3.28 21.38 23.99
N ASP A 312 3.73 22.55 23.59
CA ASP A 312 4.80 23.30 24.21
C ASP A 312 4.38 24.75 24.47
N PRO A 313 4.54 25.26 25.71
CA PRO A 313 4.09 26.63 26.05
C PRO A 313 4.77 27.73 25.24
N LYS A 314 6.00 27.51 24.80
CA LYS A 314 6.80 28.50 24.09
C LYS A 314 6.64 28.41 22.57
N PHE A 315 6.52 27.19 22.05
CA PHE A 315 6.55 26.92 20.61
C PHE A 315 5.18 26.52 20.04
N GLY A 316 4.12 26.40 20.87
CA GLY A 316 2.82 25.85 20.48
C GLY A 316 2.87 24.32 20.47
N GLU A 317 3.70 23.75 19.59
CA GLU A 317 4.05 22.33 19.58
C GLU A 317 5.57 22.17 19.55
N CYS A 318 6.08 21.10 20.15
CA CYS A 318 7.47 20.67 19.96
C CYS A 318 7.55 19.27 19.38
N ILE A 319 8.58 19.06 18.59
CA ILE A 319 8.86 17.77 17.95
C ILE A 319 9.39 16.81 19.01
N VAL A 320 8.85 15.57 18.98
CA VAL A 320 9.25 14.48 19.86
C VAL A 320 9.65 13.28 18.99
N LEU A 321 10.76 12.64 19.37
CA LEU A 321 11.22 11.39 18.77
C LEU A 321 10.80 10.21 19.67
N LEU A 322 10.17 9.19 19.07
CA LEU A 322 9.88 7.91 19.68
C LEU A 322 10.86 6.90 19.10
N LEU A 323 11.63 6.22 19.95
CA LEU A 323 12.64 5.24 19.54
C LEU A 323 12.26 3.85 20.03
N GLU A 324 12.39 2.85 19.17
CA GLU A 324 12.29 1.44 19.58
C GLU A 324 13.66 0.96 20.03
N SER A 325 13.85 0.91 21.35
CA SER A 325 15.08 0.45 21.97
C SER A 325 14.82 -0.01 23.41
N GLU A 326 15.36 -1.15 23.78
CA GLU A 326 15.32 -1.67 25.15
C GLU A 326 16.39 -1.02 26.05
N GLU A 327 17.49 -0.50 25.48
CA GLU A 327 18.58 0.12 26.21
C GLU A 327 18.76 1.59 25.91
N GLN A 328 18.80 2.40 26.94
CA GLN A 328 19.01 3.85 26.85
C GLN A 328 20.49 4.27 26.64
N THR A 329 21.43 3.32 26.68
CA THR A 329 22.84 3.60 26.90
C THR A 329 23.64 4.00 25.65
N ASP A 330 23.32 3.48 24.46
CA ASP A 330 24.11 3.73 23.25
C ASP A 330 23.52 4.78 22.27
N VAL A 331 22.29 5.22 22.54
CA VAL A 331 21.54 6.13 21.64
C VAL A 331 21.92 7.61 21.77
N PRO A 332 22.27 8.15 22.95
CA PRO A 332 22.52 9.59 23.10
C PRO A 332 23.60 10.18 22.19
N PRO A 333 24.76 9.53 21.96
CA PRO A 333 25.80 10.05 21.05
C PRO A 333 25.32 10.11 19.59
N LEU A 334 24.59 9.05 19.13
CA LEU A 334 24.02 9.00 17.78
C LEU A 334 22.95 10.06 17.59
N LEU A 335 22.10 10.30 18.59
CA LEU A 335 21.08 11.35 18.55
C LEU A 335 21.71 12.74 18.44
N ALA A 336 22.76 13.01 19.19
CA ALA A 336 23.45 14.31 19.13
C ALA A 336 24.03 14.57 17.73
N GLN A 337 24.63 13.56 17.11
CA GLN A 337 25.14 13.65 15.74
C GLN A 337 24.00 13.83 14.73
N ALA A 338 22.94 13.03 14.83
CA ALA A 338 21.76 13.11 13.97
C ALA A 338 21.10 14.50 14.06
N TYR A 339 20.92 15.04 15.27
CA TYR A 339 20.29 16.33 15.47
C TYR A 339 21.12 17.49 14.94
N ASN A 340 22.44 17.39 14.93
CA ASN A 340 23.32 18.43 14.38
C ASN A 340 23.16 18.59 12.86
N GLN A 341 22.70 17.55 12.18
CA GLN A 341 22.43 17.58 10.73
C GLN A 341 21.07 18.19 10.39
N LEU A 342 20.15 18.30 11.39
CA LEU A 342 18.83 18.84 11.19
C LEU A 342 18.80 20.38 11.32
N PRO A 343 17.93 21.06 10.53
CA PRO A 343 17.56 22.44 10.80
C PRO A 343 17.09 22.61 12.24
N VAL A 344 17.34 23.76 12.85
CA VAL A 344 17.08 23.99 14.29
C VAL A 344 15.64 23.66 14.71
N TYR A 345 14.67 24.05 13.87
CA TYR A 345 13.24 23.82 14.17
C TYR A 345 12.79 22.36 13.89
N TRP A 346 13.61 21.54 13.22
CA TRP A 346 13.32 20.11 12.98
C TRP A 346 13.83 19.21 14.09
N ARG A 347 14.68 19.77 14.98
CA ARG A 347 15.33 18.99 16.05
C ARG A 347 14.31 18.58 17.11
N PRO A 348 14.14 17.28 17.39
CA PRO A 348 13.31 16.82 18.49
C PRO A 348 13.78 17.44 19.82
N LYS A 349 12.83 17.92 20.62
CA LYS A 349 13.11 18.50 21.95
C LYS A 349 13.07 17.44 23.05
N GLN A 350 12.42 16.32 22.79
CA GLN A 350 12.30 15.21 23.70
C GLN A 350 12.45 13.90 22.92
N THR A 351 12.98 12.87 23.59
CA THR A 351 13.07 11.51 23.06
C THR A 351 12.43 10.57 24.08
N PHE A 352 11.57 9.68 23.62
CA PHE A 352 10.93 8.65 24.41
C PHE A 352 11.31 7.28 23.85
N PHE A 353 11.54 6.31 24.74
CA PHE A 353 11.97 4.96 24.40
C PHE A 353 10.82 3.99 24.56
N PHE A 354 10.67 3.08 23.64
CA PHE A 354 9.60 2.09 23.57
C PHE A 354 10.19 0.72 23.28
N GLN A 355 9.57 -0.32 23.81
CA GLN A 355 9.88 -1.69 23.44
C GLN A 355 9.40 -1.99 22.02
N HIS A 356 8.20 -1.49 21.66
CA HIS A 356 7.64 -1.57 20.31
C HIS A 356 6.90 -0.28 19.97
N LEU A 357 7.14 0.22 18.76
CA LEU A 357 6.43 1.39 18.24
C LEU A 357 5.01 1.01 17.79
N PRO A 358 4.03 1.90 17.99
CA PRO A 358 2.65 1.64 17.58
C PRO A 358 2.52 1.41 16.08
N GLN A 359 1.85 0.30 15.71
CA GLN A 359 1.53 -0.05 14.32
C GLN A 359 0.06 -0.40 14.17
N THR A 360 -0.49 -0.15 12.99
CA THR A 360 -1.84 -0.59 12.60
C THR A 360 -1.86 -2.09 12.31
N GLU A 361 -3.06 -2.69 12.19
CA GLU A 361 -3.22 -4.09 11.75
C GLU A 361 -2.53 -4.42 10.40
N THR A 362 -2.30 -3.40 9.58
CA THR A 362 -1.64 -3.53 8.27
C THR A 362 -0.13 -3.22 8.30
N GLY A 363 0.47 -3.12 9.51
CA GLY A 363 1.91 -2.86 9.70
C GLY A 363 2.36 -1.43 9.37
N LYS A 364 1.41 -0.48 9.24
CA LYS A 364 1.74 0.93 9.05
C LYS A 364 1.97 1.62 10.40
N PRO A 365 2.81 2.68 10.46
CA PRO A 365 2.93 3.51 11.65
C PRO A 365 1.57 4.04 12.13
N ASP A 366 1.16 3.71 13.36
CA ASP A 366 -0.04 4.28 13.98
C ASP A 366 0.29 5.62 14.64
N ARG A 367 0.24 6.67 13.85
CA ARG A 367 0.58 8.03 14.29
C ARG A 367 -0.39 8.57 15.33
N ALA A 368 -1.64 8.15 15.31
CA ALA A 368 -2.65 8.57 16.29
C ALA A 368 -2.31 8.03 17.68
N THR A 369 -2.04 6.72 17.77
CA THR A 369 -1.61 6.08 19.02
C THR A 369 -0.25 6.61 19.47
N ALA A 370 0.71 6.80 18.56
CA ALA A 370 2.02 7.37 18.86
C ALA A 370 1.90 8.77 19.50
N ARG A 371 1.06 9.64 18.93
CA ARG A 371 0.80 10.99 19.50
C ARG A 371 0.14 10.91 20.87
N LYS A 372 -0.85 10.04 21.05
CA LYS A 372 -1.55 9.87 22.34
C LYS A 372 -0.58 9.45 23.44
N VAL A 373 0.24 8.43 23.19
CA VAL A 373 1.21 7.93 24.17
C VAL A 373 2.27 8.98 24.49
N ALA A 374 2.76 9.70 23.46
CA ALA A 374 3.70 10.81 23.69
C ALA A 374 3.13 11.91 24.58
N LEU A 375 1.83 12.25 24.41
CA LEU A 375 1.12 13.22 25.26
C LEU A 375 1.01 12.73 26.71
N GLU A 376 0.70 11.47 26.94
CA GLU A 376 0.62 10.86 28.27
C GLU A 376 1.98 10.92 29.00
N ILE A 377 3.07 10.53 28.32
CA ILE A 377 4.42 10.59 28.90
C ILE A 377 4.85 12.04 29.18
N ALA A 378 4.61 12.97 28.26
CA ALA A 378 4.96 14.37 28.43
C ALA A 378 4.19 15.01 29.60
N SER A 379 2.95 14.59 29.83
CA SER A 379 2.12 15.07 30.95
C SER A 379 2.61 14.56 32.31
N THR A 380 3.10 13.32 32.35
CA THR A 380 3.63 12.69 33.57
C THR A 380 4.97 13.32 34.01
N LYS A 381 5.82 13.73 33.05
CA LYS A 381 7.11 14.38 33.32
C LYS A 381 7.00 15.84 33.78
N LYS A 382 5.80 16.44 33.70
CA LYS A 382 5.52 17.82 34.20
C LYS A 382 5.00 17.89 35.65
N LYS A 383 4.71 16.74 36.25
CA LYS A 383 4.41 16.58 37.68
C LYS A 383 5.67 16.21 38.43
#